data_951ad537ce0e18fa37b4e5606013aadf
#
_entry.id   951ad537ce0e18fa37b4e5606013aadf
#
_cell.length_a   1.000
_cell.length_b   1.000
_cell.length_c   1.000
_cell.angle_alpha   90.00
_cell.angle_beta   90.00
_cell.angle_gamma   90.00
#
_symmetry.space_group_name_H-M   'P 1'
#
loop_
_entity.id
_entity.type
_entity.pdbx_description
1 polymer ?
#
loop_
_entity_poly.entity_id
_entity_poly.type
_entity_poly.pdbx_seq_one_letter_code
_entity_poly.pdbx_strand_id
1 'polypeptide(L)'
;TNSMVDWMEEITIELAEELGQSLKIAKLYCEQNIDSLKNKFKINKIFPLEPAPTLNVHLLDDLSHVVALAGAEQVIEAINTGADIILGGRTTDTAIISALPLMNGVDPGSAWHGAKIAECGALCSSNPTSGVVLVEFDKTGFNVEAMSDSAICSPESVSAHMLYENADPYILFEPGGYMDVTNACYQSINSRKVRVQGGLSLIHISEPTRPSQ
;
A
#
# COMPACT_ATOMS: atom_id res chain seq x y z
N THR A 1 10.32 11.26 6.76
CA THR A 1 10.88 11.30 8.13
C THR A 1 9.76 11.49 9.14
N ASN A 2 10.03 11.19 10.41
CA ASN A 2 9.05 11.41 11.49
C ASN A 2 8.70 12.90 11.64
N SER A 3 9.67 13.80 11.44
CA SER A 3 9.46 15.25 11.49
C SER A 3 8.43 15.75 10.44
N MET A 4 8.34 15.09 9.30
CA MET A 4 7.31 15.42 8.30
C MET A 4 5.92 15.04 8.78
N VAL A 5 5.79 13.92 9.51
CA VAL A 5 4.51 13.51 10.12
C VAL A 5 4.07 14.50 11.19
N ASP A 6 5.02 14.99 12.01
CA ASP A 6 4.72 16.01 13.03
C ASP A 6 4.30 17.33 12.39
N TRP A 7 4.97 17.77 11.34
CA TRP A 7 4.58 18.97 10.60
C TRP A 7 3.20 18.82 9.91
N MET A 8 2.89 17.66 9.36
CA MET A 8 1.55 17.37 8.80
C MET A 8 0.48 17.43 9.89
N GLU A 9 0.78 16.94 11.10
CA GLU A 9 -0.14 17.04 12.25
C GLU A 9 -0.41 18.50 12.62
N GLU A 10 0.62 19.34 12.72
CA GLU A 10 0.48 20.78 13.02
C GLU A 10 -0.46 21.44 12.01
N ILE A 11 -0.25 21.24 10.72
CA ILE A 11 -1.13 21.79 9.66
C ILE A 11 -2.56 21.23 9.78
N THR A 12 -2.70 19.93 10.08
CA THR A 12 -4.02 19.30 10.19
C THR A 12 -4.81 19.88 11.37
N ILE A 13 -4.15 20.12 12.49
CA ILE A 13 -4.76 20.75 13.67
C ILE A 13 -5.19 22.19 13.36
N GLU A 14 -4.31 22.99 12.75
CA GLU A 14 -4.62 24.38 12.36
C GLU A 14 -5.85 24.44 11.45
N LEU A 15 -5.90 23.61 10.40
CA LEU A 15 -7.06 23.53 9.50
C LEU A 15 -8.33 23.06 10.20
N ALA A 16 -8.23 22.09 11.11
CA ALA A 16 -9.37 21.60 11.87
C ALA A 16 -9.95 22.71 12.78
N GLU A 17 -9.09 23.49 13.43
CA GLU A 17 -9.49 24.64 14.25
C GLU A 17 -10.20 25.71 13.42
N GLU A 18 -9.65 26.07 12.24
CA GLU A 18 -10.28 27.02 11.31
C GLU A 18 -11.67 26.55 10.85
N LEU A 19 -11.85 25.23 10.66
CA LEU A 19 -13.12 24.63 10.27
C LEU A 19 -14.06 24.34 11.44
N GLY A 20 -13.65 24.62 12.68
CA GLY A 20 -14.41 24.31 13.88
C GLY A 20 -14.61 22.81 14.12
N GLN A 21 -13.66 21.98 13.66
CA GLN A 21 -13.68 20.53 13.79
C GLN A 21 -12.75 20.07 14.93
N SER A 22 -13.16 18.99 15.60
CA SER A 22 -12.29 18.29 16.55
C SER A 22 -11.96 16.91 15.97
N LEU A 23 -10.69 16.65 15.72
CA LEU A 23 -10.20 15.44 15.06
C LEU A 23 -9.30 14.64 15.99
N LYS A 24 -9.45 13.31 15.92
CA LYS A 24 -8.51 12.36 16.52
C LYS A 24 -7.51 11.93 15.44
N ILE A 25 -6.24 12.23 15.64
CA ILE A 25 -5.17 11.97 14.69
C ILE A 25 -4.32 10.79 15.18
N ALA A 26 -4.04 9.82 14.32
CA ALA A 26 -3.03 8.80 14.52
C ALA A 26 -1.81 9.09 13.65
N LYS A 27 -0.61 8.86 14.19
CA LYS A 27 0.67 9.03 13.48
C LYS A 27 1.38 7.69 13.31
N LEU A 28 1.80 7.37 12.08
CA LEU A 28 2.65 6.23 11.77
C LEU A 28 4.08 6.73 11.53
N TYR A 29 4.93 6.53 12.53
CA TYR A 29 6.34 6.84 12.43
C TYR A 29 7.09 5.68 11.80
N CYS A 30 7.74 5.94 10.68
CA CYS A 30 8.43 4.93 9.87
C CYS A 30 9.95 5.01 9.97
N GLU A 31 10.48 6.08 10.57
CA GLU A 31 11.92 6.27 10.75
C GLU A 31 12.48 5.32 11.82
N GLN A 32 13.58 4.68 11.50
CA GLN A 32 14.20 3.66 12.32
C GLN A 32 15.40 4.22 13.08
N ASN A 33 15.55 3.79 14.32
CA ASN A 33 16.73 4.14 15.12
C ASN A 33 17.96 3.40 14.60
N ILE A 34 19.02 4.14 14.22
CA ILE A 34 20.24 3.62 13.61
C ILE A 34 20.97 2.65 14.55
N ASP A 35 21.05 2.94 15.85
CA ASP A 35 21.70 2.03 16.80
C ASP A 35 20.95 0.71 16.95
N SER A 36 19.62 0.75 16.92
CA SER A 36 18.80 -0.45 16.89
C SER A 36 19.05 -1.28 15.62
N LEU A 37 19.17 -0.62 14.46
CA LEU A 37 19.49 -1.29 13.20
C LEU A 37 20.89 -1.92 13.22
N LYS A 38 21.90 -1.21 13.74
CA LYS A 38 23.25 -1.78 13.93
C LYS A 38 23.25 -3.02 14.81
N ASN A 39 22.47 -3.00 15.90
CA ASN A 39 22.32 -4.16 16.76
C ASN A 39 21.64 -5.33 16.05
N LYS A 40 20.55 -5.07 15.30
CA LYS A 40 19.88 -6.09 14.48
C LYS A 40 20.79 -6.66 13.40
N PHE A 41 21.63 -5.82 12.78
CA PHE A 41 22.60 -6.24 11.79
C PHE A 41 23.66 -7.19 12.40
N LYS A 42 24.21 -6.86 13.58
CA LYS A 42 25.19 -7.68 14.29
C LYS A 42 24.70 -9.07 14.65
N ILE A 43 23.40 -9.22 14.87
CA ILE A 43 22.76 -10.52 15.19
C ILE A 43 22.09 -11.17 13.97
N ASN A 44 22.45 -10.76 12.76
CA ASN A 44 21.96 -11.29 11.49
C ASN A 44 20.41 -11.29 11.39
N LYS A 45 19.77 -10.16 11.77
CA LYS A 45 18.32 -9.96 11.66
C LYS A 45 17.95 -8.97 10.55
N ILE A 46 18.93 -8.50 9.77
CA ILE A 46 18.73 -7.67 8.59
C ILE A 46 19.36 -8.40 7.40
N PHE A 47 18.56 -8.60 6.36
CA PHE A 47 18.96 -9.27 5.14
C PHE A 47 18.75 -8.32 3.96
N PRO A 48 19.70 -8.23 3.01
CA PRO A 48 19.47 -7.48 1.77
C PRO A 48 18.41 -8.20 0.93
N LEU A 49 17.60 -7.41 0.21
CA LEU A 49 16.75 -7.93 -0.84
C LEU A 49 17.55 -7.97 -2.15
N GLU A 50 17.58 -9.11 -2.81
CA GLU A 50 18.27 -9.25 -4.09
C GLU A 50 17.54 -8.42 -5.19
N PRO A 51 18.27 -7.74 -6.07
CA PRO A 51 19.72 -7.69 -6.23
C PRO A 51 20.40 -6.51 -5.47
N ALA A 52 20.08 -6.31 -4.21
CA ALA A 52 20.64 -5.22 -3.42
C ALA A 52 22.16 -5.36 -3.23
N PRO A 53 22.92 -4.25 -3.14
CA PRO A 53 24.32 -4.31 -2.80
C PRO A 53 24.53 -4.84 -1.38
N THR A 54 25.70 -5.43 -1.13
CA THR A 54 26.06 -5.91 0.22
C THR A 54 25.99 -4.77 1.22
N LEU A 55 25.16 -4.93 2.25
CA LEU A 55 25.05 -3.96 3.33
C LEU A 55 26.29 -4.06 4.24
N ASN A 56 26.98 -2.93 4.42
CA ASN A 56 28.04 -2.78 5.41
C ASN A 56 27.50 -1.97 6.59
N VAL A 57 27.74 -2.44 7.82
CA VAL A 57 27.29 -1.76 9.04
C VAL A 57 27.81 -0.31 9.13
N HIS A 58 28.99 -0.03 8.58
CA HIS A 58 29.55 1.32 8.55
C HIS A 58 28.77 2.29 7.67
N LEU A 59 28.04 1.80 6.67
CA LEU A 59 27.14 2.63 5.87
C LEU A 59 26.01 3.24 6.71
N LEU A 60 25.62 2.56 7.80
CA LEU A 60 24.61 3.08 8.71
C LEU A 60 25.08 4.31 9.49
N ASP A 61 26.40 4.52 9.62
CA ASP A 61 26.97 5.69 10.29
C ASP A 61 26.85 6.96 9.43
N ASP A 62 26.81 6.79 8.10
CA ASP A 62 26.79 7.88 7.13
C ASP A 62 25.35 8.27 6.74
N LEU A 63 24.33 7.51 7.20
CA LEU A 63 22.94 7.78 6.88
C LEU A 63 22.32 8.78 7.87
N SER A 64 21.71 9.82 7.33
CA SER A 64 20.95 10.79 8.12
C SER A 64 19.62 10.21 8.58
N HIS A 65 18.98 9.38 7.75
CA HIS A 65 17.68 8.78 7.99
C HIS A 65 17.59 7.37 7.40
N VAL A 66 16.98 6.47 8.12
CA VAL A 66 16.58 5.15 7.62
C VAL A 66 15.09 4.97 7.86
N VAL A 67 14.35 4.64 6.83
CA VAL A 67 12.88 4.56 6.88
C VAL A 67 12.45 3.15 6.50
N ALA A 68 11.59 2.53 7.30
CA ALA A 68 10.91 1.30 6.95
C ALA A 68 9.57 1.62 6.27
N LEU A 69 9.21 0.84 5.26
CA LEU A 69 7.87 0.90 4.67
C LEU A 69 6.87 0.28 5.65
N ALA A 70 5.82 1.02 5.99
CA ALA A 70 4.68 0.45 6.69
C ALA A 70 3.78 -0.31 5.70
N GLY A 71 3.29 -1.45 6.13
CA GLY A 71 2.32 -2.26 5.41
C GLY A 71 0.89 -2.02 5.89
N ALA A 72 -0.03 -2.84 5.41
CA ALA A 72 -1.44 -2.76 5.79
C ALA A 72 -1.66 -2.99 7.30
N GLU A 73 -0.85 -3.81 7.95
CA GLU A 73 -0.95 -4.12 9.38
C GLU A 73 -0.82 -2.86 10.23
N GLN A 74 0.14 -2.00 9.93
CA GLN A 74 0.35 -0.75 10.67
C GLN A 74 -0.79 0.24 10.43
N VAL A 75 -1.34 0.27 9.22
CA VAL A 75 -2.50 1.10 8.89
C VAL A 75 -3.75 0.58 9.62
N ILE A 76 -3.95 -0.74 9.69
CA ILE A 76 -5.04 -1.38 10.44
C ILE A 76 -4.93 -1.03 11.94
N GLU A 77 -3.76 -1.13 12.53
CA GLU A 77 -3.56 -0.73 13.92
C GLU A 77 -3.91 0.74 14.16
N ALA A 78 -3.54 1.62 13.23
CA ALA A 78 -3.90 3.03 13.31
C ALA A 78 -5.42 3.25 13.19
N ILE A 79 -6.11 2.54 12.29
CA ILE A 79 -7.58 2.58 12.16
C ILE A 79 -8.24 2.12 13.46
N ASN A 80 -7.75 1.04 14.07
CA ASN A 80 -8.28 0.48 15.32
C ASN A 80 -8.19 1.44 16.50
N THR A 81 -7.35 2.48 16.44
CA THR A 81 -7.35 3.55 17.46
C THR A 81 -8.62 4.38 17.42
N GLY A 82 -9.41 4.30 16.36
CA GLY A 82 -10.57 5.15 16.11
C GLY A 82 -10.16 6.57 15.71
N ALA A 83 -9.03 6.73 15.06
CA ALA A 83 -8.59 8.00 14.50
C ALA A 83 -9.45 8.43 13.31
N ASP A 84 -9.74 9.72 13.21
CA ASP A 84 -10.42 10.32 12.06
C ASP A 84 -9.46 10.53 10.89
N ILE A 85 -8.19 10.80 11.21
CA ILE A 85 -7.10 11.01 10.24
C ILE A 85 -5.89 10.18 10.66
N ILE A 86 -5.27 9.52 9.69
CA ILE A 86 -4.02 8.79 9.87
C ILE A 86 -2.94 9.45 9.01
N LEU A 87 -1.89 9.93 9.67
CA LEU A 87 -0.73 10.53 9.02
C LEU A 87 0.42 9.54 9.00
N GLY A 88 0.77 9.05 7.81
CA GLY A 88 1.84 8.08 7.62
C GLY A 88 3.15 8.72 7.13
N GLY A 89 4.29 8.26 7.65
CA GLY A 89 5.60 8.71 7.21
C GLY A 89 5.98 8.12 5.84
N ARG A 90 6.03 6.80 5.76
CA ARG A 90 6.31 6.04 4.54
C ARG A 90 5.55 4.72 4.54
N THR A 91 4.66 4.54 3.59
CA THR A 91 3.87 3.32 3.39
C THR A 91 4.06 2.81 1.97
N THR A 92 3.70 1.56 1.69
CA THR A 92 3.39 1.21 0.30
C THR A 92 2.04 1.85 -0.05
N ASP A 93 1.87 2.28 -1.28
CA ASP A 93 0.66 2.99 -1.71
C ASP A 93 -0.56 2.07 -1.63
N THR A 94 -0.39 0.81 -2.01
CA THR A 94 -1.39 -0.25 -1.89
C THR A 94 -1.82 -0.53 -0.44
N ALA A 95 -0.91 -0.43 0.54
CA ALA A 95 -1.21 -0.73 1.94
C ALA A 95 -2.29 0.19 2.53
N ILE A 96 -2.29 1.46 2.14
CA ILE A 96 -3.26 2.45 2.62
C ILE A 96 -4.67 2.09 2.18
N ILE A 97 -4.81 1.61 0.94
CA ILE A 97 -6.11 1.29 0.35
C ILE A 97 -6.57 -0.11 0.76
N SER A 98 -5.66 -1.10 0.83
CA SER A 98 -6.00 -2.48 1.17
C SER A 98 -6.36 -2.69 2.65
N ALA A 99 -5.88 -1.84 3.55
CA ALA A 99 -6.07 -2.00 5.00
C ALA A 99 -7.55 -2.13 5.40
N LEU A 100 -8.40 -1.23 4.95
CA LEU A 100 -9.82 -1.24 5.31
C LEU A 100 -10.59 -2.45 4.73
N PRO A 101 -10.43 -2.82 3.45
CA PRO A 101 -10.98 -4.06 2.92
C PRO A 101 -10.55 -5.30 3.70
N LEU A 102 -9.24 -5.42 4.02
CA LEU A 102 -8.71 -6.53 4.81
C LEU A 102 -9.35 -6.62 6.20
N MET A 103 -9.49 -5.49 6.91
CA MET A 103 -10.20 -5.43 8.19
C MET A 103 -11.64 -5.93 8.10
N ASN A 104 -12.32 -5.68 6.99
CA ASN A 104 -13.70 -6.09 6.75
C ASN A 104 -13.83 -7.51 6.18
N GLY A 105 -12.73 -8.28 6.14
CA GLY A 105 -12.73 -9.68 5.73
C GLY A 105 -12.92 -9.87 4.22
N VAL A 106 -12.57 -8.88 3.41
CA VAL A 106 -12.43 -9.04 1.96
C VAL A 106 -11.29 -10.03 1.69
N ASP A 107 -11.46 -10.86 0.67
CA ASP A 107 -10.41 -11.76 0.21
C ASP A 107 -9.10 -10.99 -0.03
N PRO A 108 -7.96 -11.43 0.55
CA PRO A 108 -6.70 -10.69 0.44
C PRO A 108 -6.26 -10.42 -0.99
N GLY A 109 -6.42 -11.40 -1.92
CA GLY A 109 -6.10 -11.19 -3.33
C GLY A 109 -6.92 -10.06 -3.95
N SER A 110 -8.20 -10.02 -3.62
CA SER A 110 -9.09 -8.94 -4.08
C SER A 110 -8.75 -7.59 -3.46
N ALA A 111 -8.42 -7.57 -2.15
CA ALA A 111 -8.07 -6.34 -1.45
C ALA A 111 -6.80 -5.70 -2.00
N TRP A 112 -5.74 -6.49 -2.18
CA TRP A 112 -4.46 -6.02 -2.74
C TRP A 112 -4.58 -5.64 -4.21
N HIS A 113 -5.29 -6.44 -5.02
CA HIS A 113 -5.50 -6.14 -6.43
C HIS A 113 -6.28 -4.85 -6.64
N GLY A 114 -7.38 -4.67 -5.91
CA GLY A 114 -8.17 -3.44 -5.96
C GLY A 114 -7.39 -2.22 -5.47
N ALA A 115 -6.54 -2.39 -4.46
CA ALA A 115 -5.63 -1.35 -3.99
C ALA A 115 -4.61 -0.95 -5.06
N LYS A 116 -4.01 -1.92 -5.76
CA LYS A 116 -3.09 -1.66 -6.88
C LYS A 116 -3.76 -0.90 -8.03
N ILE A 117 -4.99 -1.25 -8.36
CA ILE A 117 -5.75 -0.53 -9.39
C ILE A 117 -6.07 0.92 -8.97
N ALA A 118 -6.31 1.16 -7.67
CA ALA A 118 -6.78 2.45 -7.17
C ALA A 118 -5.66 3.43 -6.75
N GLU A 119 -4.44 2.94 -6.50
CA GLU A 119 -3.36 3.73 -5.90
C GLU A 119 -2.98 5.00 -6.68
N CYS A 120 -3.18 4.98 -7.99
CA CYS A 120 -2.91 6.11 -8.88
C CYS A 120 -4.18 6.80 -9.38
N GLY A 121 -5.31 6.64 -8.68
CA GLY A 121 -6.58 7.27 -9.03
C GLY A 121 -7.07 6.88 -10.42
N ALA A 122 -7.38 7.86 -11.27
CA ALA A 122 -7.96 7.62 -12.59
C ALA A 122 -6.99 7.07 -13.65
N LEU A 123 -5.73 6.75 -13.31
CA LEU A 123 -4.77 6.19 -14.27
C LEU A 123 -5.23 4.85 -14.87
N CYS A 124 -6.09 4.11 -14.19
CA CYS A 124 -6.72 2.89 -14.70
C CYS A 124 -7.90 3.16 -15.66
N SER A 125 -8.10 4.39 -16.12
CA SER A 125 -9.21 4.78 -16.98
C SER A 125 -8.74 5.36 -18.34
N SER A 126 -9.68 5.59 -19.24
CA SER A 126 -9.42 6.13 -20.59
C SER A 126 -8.97 7.61 -20.59
N ASN A 127 -9.23 8.35 -19.53
CA ASN A 127 -8.81 9.75 -19.38
C ASN A 127 -8.11 9.93 -18.01
N PRO A 128 -6.82 9.56 -17.91
CA PRO A 128 -6.10 9.44 -16.65
C PRO A 128 -5.71 10.79 -16.02
N THR A 129 -5.91 11.90 -16.68
CA THR A 129 -5.36 13.20 -16.25
C THR A 129 -6.14 13.86 -15.12
N SER A 130 -7.33 13.38 -14.78
CA SER A 130 -8.14 13.97 -13.73
C SER A 130 -9.09 12.97 -13.09
N GLY A 131 -9.31 13.13 -11.80
CA GLY A 131 -10.33 12.42 -11.06
C GLY A 131 -9.80 11.28 -10.21
N VAL A 132 -10.76 10.65 -9.56
CA VAL A 132 -10.58 9.52 -8.65
C VAL A 132 -11.39 8.34 -9.17
N VAL A 133 -11.12 7.16 -8.63
CA VAL A 133 -11.92 5.96 -8.87
C VAL A 133 -12.68 5.59 -7.60
N LEU A 134 -13.86 5.02 -7.77
CA LEU A 134 -14.59 4.30 -6.73
C LEU A 134 -14.28 2.82 -6.86
N VAL A 135 -13.83 2.21 -5.78
CA VAL A 135 -13.63 0.75 -5.70
C VAL A 135 -14.59 0.17 -4.67
N GLU A 136 -15.43 -0.74 -5.11
CA GLU A 136 -16.41 -1.43 -4.26
C GLU A 136 -16.00 -2.89 -4.11
N PHE A 137 -15.57 -3.28 -2.91
CA PHE A 137 -15.16 -4.64 -2.61
C PHE A 137 -16.32 -5.52 -2.14
N ASP A 138 -16.26 -6.80 -2.52
CA ASP A 138 -17.10 -7.85 -1.96
C ASP A 138 -16.26 -9.12 -1.66
N LYS A 139 -16.92 -10.24 -1.37
CA LYS A 139 -16.24 -11.49 -0.99
C LYS A 139 -15.45 -12.16 -2.12
N THR A 140 -15.67 -11.80 -3.37
CA THR A 140 -15.13 -12.52 -4.54
C THR A 140 -14.34 -11.65 -5.49
N GLY A 141 -14.23 -10.35 -5.21
CA GLY A 141 -13.54 -9.41 -6.08
C GLY A 141 -13.90 -7.96 -5.76
N PHE A 142 -13.78 -7.11 -6.75
CA PHE A 142 -14.14 -5.70 -6.65
C PHE A 142 -14.71 -5.16 -7.96
N ASN A 143 -15.42 -4.06 -7.84
CA ASN A 143 -15.82 -3.24 -8.98
C ASN A 143 -15.02 -1.95 -8.97
N VAL A 144 -14.65 -1.45 -10.13
CA VAL A 144 -13.97 -0.15 -10.27
C VAL A 144 -14.69 0.72 -11.27
N GLU A 145 -14.86 2.00 -10.92
CA GLU A 145 -15.54 3.00 -11.74
C GLU A 145 -14.83 4.34 -11.61
N ALA A 146 -14.57 5.01 -12.75
CA ALA A 146 -14.05 6.37 -12.74
C ALA A 146 -15.15 7.36 -12.35
N MET A 147 -14.84 8.28 -11.42
CA MET A 147 -15.82 9.24 -10.91
C MET A 147 -16.00 10.46 -11.82
N SER A 148 -15.02 10.79 -12.66
CA SER A 148 -15.16 11.86 -13.65
C SER A 148 -16.05 11.43 -14.81
N ASP A 149 -16.95 12.30 -15.27
CA ASP A 149 -17.82 12.05 -16.41
C ASP A 149 -17.06 11.83 -17.74
N SER A 150 -15.86 12.40 -17.84
CA SER A 150 -14.99 12.28 -19.02
C SER A 150 -14.13 11.01 -19.02
N ALA A 151 -14.14 10.21 -17.94
CA ALA A 151 -13.30 9.04 -17.78
C ALA A 151 -14.14 7.75 -17.78
N ILE A 152 -13.59 6.69 -18.35
CA ILE A 152 -14.25 5.38 -18.47
C ILE A 152 -13.26 4.31 -18.04
N CYS A 153 -13.66 3.46 -17.10
CA CYS A 153 -12.97 2.20 -16.81
C CYS A 153 -13.47 1.13 -17.80
N SER A 154 -12.55 0.57 -18.57
CA SER A 154 -12.79 -0.60 -19.42
C SER A 154 -11.93 -1.77 -18.96
N PRO A 155 -12.28 -3.04 -19.30
CA PRO A 155 -11.43 -4.18 -18.99
C PRO A 155 -9.98 -3.96 -19.44
N GLU A 156 -9.77 -3.38 -20.61
CA GLU A 156 -8.44 -3.10 -21.17
C GLU A 156 -7.68 -2.04 -20.37
N SER A 157 -8.33 -0.91 -20.03
CA SER A 157 -7.66 0.16 -19.30
C SER A 157 -7.34 -0.26 -17.87
N VAL A 158 -8.23 -1.01 -17.20
CA VAL A 158 -8.02 -1.49 -15.84
C VAL A 158 -6.94 -2.57 -15.81
N SER A 159 -6.96 -3.54 -16.73
CA SER A 159 -5.92 -4.57 -16.78
C SER A 159 -4.55 -4.00 -17.20
N ALA A 160 -4.51 -3.04 -18.11
CA ALA A 160 -3.27 -2.39 -18.52
C ALA A 160 -2.59 -1.63 -17.38
N HIS A 161 -3.34 -1.19 -16.37
CA HIS A 161 -2.78 -0.52 -15.19
C HIS A 161 -1.83 -1.43 -14.39
N MET A 162 -1.96 -2.76 -14.49
CA MET A 162 -1.04 -3.71 -13.87
C MET A 162 0.39 -3.64 -14.41
N LEU A 163 0.60 -2.97 -15.55
CA LEU A 163 1.94 -2.68 -16.09
C LEU A 163 2.60 -1.45 -15.45
N TYR A 164 1.83 -0.64 -14.73
CA TYR A 164 2.31 0.60 -14.16
C TYR A 164 3.25 0.33 -12.98
N GLU A 165 4.52 0.77 -13.10
CA GLU A 165 5.58 0.62 -12.09
C GLU A 165 5.87 -0.82 -11.65
N ASN A 166 5.46 -1.83 -12.43
CA ASN A 166 5.74 -3.23 -12.14
C ASN A 166 6.68 -3.85 -13.16
N ALA A 167 7.66 -4.60 -12.68
CA ALA A 167 8.56 -5.37 -13.53
C ALA A 167 7.85 -6.59 -14.16
N ASP A 168 6.89 -7.17 -13.44
CA ASP A 168 6.04 -8.27 -13.88
C ASP A 168 4.57 -7.84 -13.74
N PRO A 169 3.73 -7.93 -14.81
CA PRO A 169 2.34 -7.50 -14.74
C PRO A 169 1.43 -8.47 -13.99
N TYR A 170 1.91 -9.66 -13.64
CA TYR A 170 1.13 -10.73 -13.03
C TYR A 170 1.51 -11.00 -11.58
N ILE A 171 2.78 -10.83 -11.23
CA ILE A 171 3.31 -11.11 -9.89
C ILE A 171 3.82 -9.82 -9.27
N LEU A 172 3.13 -9.35 -8.25
CA LEU A 172 3.45 -8.12 -7.54
C LEU A 172 3.86 -8.40 -6.11
N PHE A 173 5.07 -7.98 -5.74
CA PHE A 173 5.58 -8.16 -4.39
C PHE A 173 5.08 -7.05 -3.46
N GLU A 174 4.57 -7.48 -2.30
CA GLU A 174 4.10 -6.62 -1.23
C GLU A 174 4.81 -6.98 0.08
N PRO A 175 4.83 -6.11 1.08
CA PRO A 175 5.36 -6.48 2.38
C PRO A 175 4.66 -7.75 2.92
N GLY A 176 5.45 -8.81 3.18
CA GLY A 176 4.95 -10.08 3.70
C GLY A 176 4.44 -11.09 2.68
N GLY A 177 4.44 -10.76 1.37
CA GLY A 177 3.95 -11.71 0.37
C GLY A 177 4.05 -11.24 -1.07
N TYR A 178 3.26 -11.86 -1.91
CA TYR A 178 3.04 -11.39 -3.28
C TYR A 178 1.59 -11.63 -3.72
N MET A 179 1.15 -10.83 -4.65
CA MET A 179 -0.13 -10.98 -5.33
C MET A 179 0.11 -11.61 -6.70
N ASP A 180 -0.68 -12.64 -7.03
CA ASP A 180 -0.70 -13.28 -8.34
C ASP A 180 -2.02 -12.97 -9.02
N VAL A 181 -1.97 -12.27 -10.14
CA VAL A 181 -3.13 -11.91 -10.97
C VAL A 181 -3.15 -12.61 -12.33
N THR A 182 -2.35 -13.67 -12.50
CA THR A 182 -2.28 -14.44 -13.75
C THR A 182 -3.65 -14.89 -14.23
N ASN A 183 -4.54 -15.28 -13.31
CA ASN A 183 -5.88 -15.74 -13.61
C ASN A 183 -6.95 -14.67 -13.35
N ALA A 184 -6.57 -13.40 -13.21
CA ALA A 184 -7.53 -12.33 -13.01
C ALA A 184 -8.42 -12.15 -14.24
N CYS A 185 -9.70 -11.91 -13.98
CA CYS A 185 -10.71 -11.70 -15.00
C CYS A 185 -11.30 -10.30 -14.85
N TYR A 186 -11.35 -9.58 -15.96
CA TYR A 186 -11.86 -8.22 -16.05
C TYR A 186 -13.08 -8.20 -16.96
N GLN A 187 -14.23 -7.81 -16.42
CA GLN A 187 -15.51 -7.84 -17.15
C GLN A 187 -16.24 -6.49 -17.05
N SER A 188 -16.73 -5.98 -18.16
CA SER A 188 -17.60 -4.81 -18.15
C SER A 188 -18.92 -5.12 -17.44
N ILE A 189 -19.26 -4.32 -16.44
CA ILE A 189 -20.62 -4.29 -15.85
C ILE A 189 -21.52 -3.38 -16.68
N ASN A 190 -20.99 -2.24 -17.08
CA ASN A 190 -21.63 -1.25 -17.95
C ASN A 190 -20.56 -0.49 -18.75
N SER A 191 -20.94 0.60 -19.39
CA SER A 191 -20.02 1.41 -20.20
C SER A 191 -18.90 2.10 -19.43
N ARG A 192 -18.91 2.10 -18.07
CA ARG A 192 -17.98 2.88 -17.24
C ARG A 192 -17.38 2.07 -16.09
N LYS A 193 -17.96 0.93 -15.75
CA LYS A 193 -17.64 0.14 -14.56
C LYS A 193 -17.17 -1.26 -14.95
N VAL A 194 -16.11 -1.71 -14.32
CA VAL A 194 -15.48 -3.02 -14.53
C VAL A 194 -15.54 -3.86 -13.26
N ARG A 195 -15.91 -5.11 -13.40
CA ARG A 195 -15.73 -6.16 -12.39
C ARG A 195 -14.39 -6.81 -12.55
N VAL A 196 -13.67 -7.00 -11.42
CA VAL A 196 -12.38 -7.70 -11.37
C VAL A 196 -12.47 -8.81 -10.33
N GLN A 197 -11.97 -10.00 -10.70
CA GLN A 197 -11.96 -11.20 -9.85
C GLN A 197 -10.72 -12.06 -10.14
N GLY A 198 -10.40 -13.02 -9.27
CA GLY A 198 -9.39 -14.04 -9.50
C GLY A 198 -7.95 -13.65 -9.14
N GLY A 199 -7.74 -12.50 -8.51
CA GLY A 199 -6.45 -12.20 -7.87
C GLY A 199 -6.24 -13.09 -6.64
N LEU A 200 -5.01 -13.57 -6.46
CA LEU A 200 -4.61 -14.38 -5.31
C LEU A 200 -3.55 -13.64 -4.51
N SER A 201 -3.64 -13.67 -3.19
CA SER A 201 -2.58 -13.21 -2.31
C SER A 201 -1.89 -14.40 -1.67
N LEU A 202 -0.58 -14.48 -1.85
CA LEU A 202 0.26 -15.55 -1.34
C LEU A 202 1.20 -14.96 -0.30
N ILE A 203 0.92 -15.24 0.97
CA ILE A 203 1.74 -14.78 2.10
C ILE A 203 3.04 -15.59 2.11
N HIS A 204 4.18 -14.91 2.09
CA HIS A 204 5.46 -15.53 2.38
C HIS A 204 5.52 -15.82 3.88
N ILE A 205 5.12 -17.01 4.28
CA ILE A 205 5.52 -17.55 5.58
C ILE A 205 7.00 -17.92 5.41
N SER A 206 7.88 -16.94 5.51
CA SER A 206 9.29 -17.22 5.73
C SER A 206 9.41 -17.73 7.16
N GLU A 207 9.26 -19.04 7.36
CA GLU A 207 9.94 -19.63 8.49
C GLU A 207 11.41 -19.22 8.36
N PRO A 208 12.03 -18.65 9.42
CA PRO A 208 13.45 -18.42 9.40
C PRO A 208 14.11 -19.78 9.13
N THR A 209 14.65 -19.96 7.92
CA THR A 209 15.47 -21.12 7.61
C THR A 209 16.56 -21.17 8.64
N ARG A 210 16.46 -22.12 9.56
CA ARG A 210 17.57 -22.43 10.47
C ARG A 210 18.76 -22.76 9.58
N PRO A 211 19.94 -22.14 9.76
CA PRO A 211 21.13 -22.58 9.10
C PRO A 211 21.29 -24.06 9.39
N SER A 212 21.41 -24.89 8.36
CA SER A 212 21.84 -26.28 8.49
C SER A 212 23.17 -26.29 9.25
N GLN A 213 23.22 -27.04 10.33
CA GLN A 213 24.43 -27.28 11.12
C GLN A 213 25.51 -27.93 10.28
#